data_4f5b4c2ee420806382d687b25c11a9b8
#
_entry.id   4f5b4c2ee420806382d687b25c11a9b8
#
_cell.length_a   1.000
_cell.length_b   1.000
_cell.length_c   1.000
_cell.angle_alpha   90.00
_cell.angle_beta   90.00
_cell.angle_gamma   90.00
#
_symmetry.space_group_name_H-M   'P 1'
#
loop_
_entity.id
_entity.type
_entity.pdbx_description
1 polymer ?
#
loop_
_entity_poly.entity_id
_entity_poly.type
_entity_poly.pdbx_seq_one_letter_code
_entity_poly.pdbx_strand_id
1 'polypeptide(L)'
;MGKSILHVGELGNAKLVKNAMAMFAAVQHMSLVEICCWLRKGGLDEATFRTIVTNSQQDSVATRRIMETVVSRNYKPRKSWMPKDVSFGLDMAREMEVPMPFVGLAYQMFAIAQATSQDGYEATGIACNLYDLINGEKSGKG
;
A
#
# COMPACT_ATOMS: atom_id res chain seq x y z
N MET A 1 -8.24 -17.92 -3.72
CA MET A 1 -9.26 -18.49 -2.80
C MET A 1 -8.68 -18.52 -1.40
N GLY A 2 -9.46 -18.13 -0.37
CA GLY A 2 -9.04 -18.22 1.01
C GLY A 2 -8.86 -19.67 1.47
N LYS A 3 -7.93 -19.88 2.39
CA LYS A 3 -7.64 -21.23 2.95
C LYS A 3 -8.66 -21.67 4.00
N SER A 4 -9.52 -20.77 4.47
CA SER A 4 -10.53 -21.02 5.50
C SER A 4 -11.73 -20.11 5.33
N ILE A 5 -12.89 -20.55 5.80
CA ILE A 5 -14.09 -19.74 5.95
C ILE A 5 -14.23 -19.41 7.43
N LEU A 6 -14.32 -18.12 7.75
CA LEU A 6 -14.50 -17.64 9.12
C LEU A 6 -15.82 -16.88 9.21
N HIS A 7 -16.67 -17.27 10.15
CA HIS A 7 -17.87 -16.53 10.49
C HIS A 7 -17.50 -15.34 11.39
N VAL A 8 -17.81 -14.13 10.95
CA VAL A 8 -17.42 -12.88 11.62
C VAL A 8 -18.56 -12.24 12.42
N GLY A 9 -19.57 -13.00 12.77
CA GLY A 9 -20.71 -12.53 13.56
C GLY A 9 -21.85 -11.95 12.70
N GLU A 10 -22.42 -10.83 13.14
CA GLU A 10 -23.64 -10.25 12.58
C GLU A 10 -23.49 -9.74 11.14
N LEU A 11 -24.66 -9.52 10.51
CA LEU A 11 -24.76 -8.96 9.16
C LEU A 11 -24.06 -7.58 9.12
N GLY A 12 -23.15 -7.41 8.18
CA GLY A 12 -22.35 -6.19 8.04
C GLY A 12 -20.91 -6.33 8.53
N ASN A 13 -20.61 -7.18 9.50
CA ASN A 13 -19.24 -7.37 10.01
C ASN A 13 -18.24 -7.80 8.94
N ALA A 14 -18.66 -8.59 7.97
CA ALA A 14 -17.80 -8.97 6.85
C ALA A 14 -17.33 -7.76 6.01
N LYS A 15 -18.20 -6.74 5.83
CA LYS A 15 -17.84 -5.49 5.16
C LYS A 15 -16.86 -4.67 6.00
N LEU A 16 -17.09 -4.60 7.32
CA LEU A 16 -16.20 -3.92 8.25
C LEU A 16 -14.80 -4.55 8.21
N VAL A 17 -14.71 -5.88 8.30
CA VAL A 17 -13.42 -6.61 8.22
C VAL A 17 -12.74 -6.40 6.87
N LYS A 18 -13.48 -6.46 5.76
CA LYS A 18 -12.94 -6.20 4.42
C LYS A 18 -12.30 -4.81 4.34
N ASN A 19 -13.00 -3.77 4.82
CA ASN A 19 -12.50 -2.41 4.82
C ASN A 19 -11.29 -2.25 5.76
N ALA A 20 -11.31 -2.86 6.94
CA ALA A 20 -10.17 -2.89 7.86
C ALA A 20 -8.92 -3.48 7.20
N MET A 21 -9.05 -4.59 6.47
CA MET A 21 -7.95 -5.20 5.73
C MET A 21 -7.42 -4.30 4.60
N ALA A 22 -8.31 -3.58 3.90
CA ALA A 22 -7.89 -2.62 2.88
C ALA A 22 -7.16 -1.41 3.49
N MET A 23 -7.64 -0.88 4.62
CA MET A 23 -6.99 0.21 5.35
C MET A 23 -5.60 -0.19 5.86
N PHE A 24 -5.49 -1.37 6.47
CA PHE A 24 -4.20 -1.91 6.91
C PHE A 24 -3.22 -2.07 5.74
N ALA A 25 -3.67 -2.65 4.63
CA ALA A 25 -2.85 -2.81 3.43
C ALA A 25 -2.40 -1.46 2.85
N ALA A 26 -3.25 -0.44 2.85
CA ALA A 26 -2.91 0.89 2.34
C ALA A 26 -1.75 1.52 3.12
N VAL A 27 -1.81 1.50 4.44
CA VAL A 27 -0.73 1.99 5.32
C VAL A 27 0.55 1.19 5.06
N GLN A 28 0.45 -0.14 4.96
CA GLN A 28 1.61 -1.00 4.72
C GLN A 28 2.29 -0.73 3.37
N HIS A 29 1.52 -0.52 2.29
CA HIS A 29 2.10 -0.17 0.98
C HIS A 29 2.84 1.15 1.02
N MET A 30 2.21 2.21 1.56
CA MET A 30 2.81 3.53 1.62
C MET A 30 4.06 3.54 2.50
N SER A 31 3.99 2.98 3.70
CA SER A 31 5.13 2.99 4.63
C SER A 31 6.34 2.20 4.11
N LEU A 32 6.13 1.02 3.49
CA LEU A 32 7.25 0.25 2.93
C LEU A 32 7.91 0.96 1.75
N VAL A 33 7.14 1.56 0.86
CA VAL A 33 7.70 2.31 -0.29
C VAL A 33 8.45 3.56 0.20
N GLU A 34 7.92 4.28 1.18
CA GLU A 34 8.57 5.44 1.80
C GLU A 34 9.92 5.06 2.41
N ILE A 35 9.96 3.99 3.21
CA ILE A 35 11.18 3.48 3.82
C ILE A 35 12.19 3.04 2.74
N CYS A 36 11.77 2.35 1.70
CA CYS A 36 12.64 1.97 0.59
C CYS A 36 13.25 3.19 -0.10
N CYS A 37 12.45 4.24 -0.30
CA CYS A 37 12.93 5.48 -0.88
C CYS A 37 13.98 6.16 0.02
N TRP A 38 13.74 6.23 1.32
CA TRP A 38 14.69 6.76 2.30
C TRP A 38 16.00 5.97 2.31
N LEU A 39 15.95 4.64 2.34
CA LEU A 39 17.12 3.77 2.33
C LEU A 39 17.94 3.92 1.03
N ARG A 40 17.26 4.00 -0.11
CA ARG A 40 17.91 4.24 -1.41
C ARG A 40 18.67 5.57 -1.43
N LYS A 41 18.10 6.63 -0.88
CA LYS A 41 18.82 7.92 -0.71
C LYS A 41 20.01 7.81 0.22
N GLY A 42 19.97 6.91 1.20
CA GLY A 42 21.08 6.58 2.09
C GLY A 42 22.13 5.63 1.48
N GLY A 43 21.94 5.20 0.22
CA GLY A 43 22.90 4.33 -0.48
C GLY A 43 22.67 2.84 -0.28
N LEU A 44 21.56 2.42 0.35
CA LEU A 44 21.20 1.02 0.49
C LEU A 44 20.19 0.64 -0.60
N ASP A 45 20.51 -0.39 -1.39
CA ASP A 45 19.62 -0.87 -2.44
C ASP A 45 18.41 -1.63 -1.87
N GLU A 46 17.31 -1.61 -2.63
CA GLU A 46 16.04 -2.19 -2.21
C GLU A 46 16.09 -3.73 -2.15
N ALA A 47 16.94 -4.38 -2.93
CA ALA A 47 17.09 -5.83 -2.91
C ALA A 47 17.76 -6.30 -1.61
N THR A 48 18.75 -5.57 -1.13
CA THR A 48 19.37 -5.80 0.18
C THR A 48 18.33 -5.63 1.29
N PHE A 49 17.53 -4.53 1.27
CA PHE A 49 16.48 -4.33 2.26
C PHE A 49 15.40 -5.43 2.18
N ARG A 50 14.99 -5.86 0.99
CA ARG A 50 14.08 -7.00 0.82
C ARG A 50 14.61 -8.23 1.55
N THR A 51 15.88 -8.56 1.37
CA THR A 51 16.49 -9.72 2.03
C THR A 51 16.45 -9.59 3.55
N ILE A 52 16.75 -8.41 4.09
CA ILE A 52 16.72 -8.15 5.53
C ILE A 52 15.28 -8.27 6.08
N VAL A 53 14.32 -7.58 5.48
CA VAL A 53 12.95 -7.52 6.01
C VAL A 53 12.25 -8.87 5.92
N THR A 54 12.51 -9.67 4.87
CA THR A 54 11.90 -11.00 4.71
C THR A 54 12.55 -12.08 5.57
N ASN A 55 13.66 -11.78 6.23
CA ASN A 55 14.31 -12.64 7.24
C ASN A 55 14.16 -12.09 8.66
N SER A 56 13.27 -11.13 8.87
CA SER A 56 13.00 -10.49 10.17
C SER A 56 11.59 -10.83 10.67
N GLN A 57 11.25 -10.30 11.84
CA GLN A 57 9.90 -10.38 12.40
C GLN A 57 8.85 -9.62 11.56
N GLN A 58 9.28 -8.79 10.62
CA GLN A 58 8.41 -8.03 9.72
C GLN A 58 8.02 -8.84 8.47
N ASP A 59 8.48 -10.09 8.37
CA ASP A 59 8.14 -10.95 7.24
C ASP A 59 6.65 -11.30 7.22
N SER A 60 6.06 -11.16 6.05
CA SER A 60 4.70 -11.58 5.76
C SER A 60 4.50 -11.77 4.26
N VAL A 61 3.43 -12.48 3.88
CA VAL A 61 3.05 -12.61 2.46
C VAL A 61 2.86 -11.25 1.80
N ALA A 62 2.28 -10.28 2.53
CA ALA A 62 2.08 -8.93 2.02
C ALA A 62 3.41 -8.18 1.86
N THR A 63 4.28 -8.22 2.87
CA THR A 63 5.63 -7.61 2.83
C THR A 63 6.43 -8.14 1.65
N ARG A 64 6.50 -9.47 1.49
CA ARG A 64 7.22 -10.11 0.36
C ARG A 64 6.70 -9.62 -0.99
N ARG A 65 5.37 -9.53 -1.14
CA ARG A 65 4.73 -9.10 -2.39
C ARG A 65 4.99 -7.64 -2.72
N ILE A 66 4.92 -6.76 -1.72
CA ILE A 66 5.23 -5.34 -1.88
C ILE A 66 6.70 -5.17 -2.27
N MET A 67 7.61 -5.81 -1.53
CA MET A 67 9.04 -5.71 -1.79
C MET A 67 9.44 -6.29 -3.15
N GLU A 68 8.79 -7.36 -3.61
CA GLU A 68 9.01 -7.87 -4.96
C GLU A 68 8.65 -6.84 -6.03
N THR A 69 7.52 -6.15 -5.87
CA THR A 69 7.11 -5.09 -6.80
C THR A 69 8.04 -3.88 -6.74
N VAL A 70 8.50 -3.49 -5.54
CA VAL A 70 9.45 -2.39 -5.35
C VAL A 70 10.77 -2.68 -6.05
N VAL A 71 11.33 -3.87 -5.84
CA VAL A 71 12.64 -4.26 -6.41
C VAL A 71 12.58 -4.47 -7.92
N SER A 72 11.56 -5.17 -8.40
CA SER A 72 11.44 -5.49 -9.83
C SER A 72 11.00 -4.31 -10.69
N ARG A 73 10.39 -3.29 -10.10
CA ARG A 73 9.74 -2.18 -10.82
C ARG A 73 8.75 -2.62 -11.90
N ASN A 74 8.33 -3.88 -11.86
CA ASN A 74 7.35 -4.45 -12.79
C ASN A 74 5.94 -4.16 -12.31
N TYR A 75 5.43 -2.98 -12.64
CA TYR A 75 4.11 -2.53 -12.22
C TYR A 75 3.03 -3.07 -13.16
N LYS A 76 2.05 -3.75 -12.58
CA LYS A 76 0.91 -4.25 -13.36
C LYS A 76 -0.02 -3.09 -13.74
N PRO A 77 -0.33 -2.91 -15.04
CA PRO A 77 -1.21 -1.85 -15.50
C PRO A 77 -2.66 -2.19 -15.17
N ARG A 78 -3.07 -1.92 -13.94
CA ARG A 78 -4.46 -2.07 -13.53
C ARG A 78 -4.85 -1.03 -12.49
N LYS A 79 -6.08 -0.56 -12.55
CA LYS A 79 -6.61 0.39 -11.56
C LYS A 79 -6.61 -0.26 -10.16
N SER A 80 -6.01 0.42 -9.20
CA SER A 80 -6.06 -0.01 -7.81
C SER A 80 -7.47 0.18 -7.23
N TRP A 81 -7.98 -0.85 -6.54
CA TRP A 81 -9.25 -0.79 -5.81
C TRP A 81 -9.08 -0.17 -4.42
N MET A 82 -7.86 -0.14 -3.94
CA MET A 82 -7.51 0.23 -2.58
C MET A 82 -8.03 1.60 -2.16
N PRO A 83 -7.90 2.68 -2.95
CA PRO A 83 -8.41 3.98 -2.55
C PRO A 83 -9.92 4.00 -2.31
N LYS A 84 -10.69 3.27 -3.12
CA LYS A 84 -12.14 3.15 -2.95
C LYS A 84 -12.51 2.40 -1.67
N ASP A 85 -11.89 1.26 -1.41
CA ASP A 85 -12.19 0.46 -0.21
C ASP A 85 -11.73 1.19 1.06
N VAL A 86 -10.61 1.92 1.00
CA VAL A 86 -10.13 2.78 2.11
C VAL A 86 -11.09 3.95 2.37
N SER A 87 -11.60 4.61 1.32
CA SER A 87 -12.59 5.69 1.47
C SER A 87 -13.82 5.20 2.23
N PHE A 88 -14.38 4.07 1.85
CA PHE A 88 -15.52 3.49 2.56
C PHE A 88 -15.20 3.17 4.03
N GLY A 89 -13.99 2.68 4.31
CA GLY A 89 -13.55 2.43 5.68
C GLY A 89 -13.44 3.72 6.50
N LEU A 90 -12.91 4.78 5.91
CA LEU A 90 -12.83 6.11 6.57
C LEU A 90 -14.20 6.72 6.82
N ASP A 91 -15.16 6.54 5.90
CA ASP A 91 -16.54 7.00 6.10
C ASP A 91 -17.20 6.26 7.27
N MET A 92 -17.05 4.93 7.33
CA MET A 92 -17.53 4.13 8.46
C MET A 92 -16.86 4.55 9.78
N ALA A 93 -15.55 4.79 9.78
CA ALA A 93 -14.83 5.24 10.96
C ALA A 93 -15.33 6.62 11.45
N ARG A 94 -15.66 7.53 10.53
CA ARG A 94 -16.25 8.84 10.84
C ARG A 94 -17.63 8.70 11.47
N GLU A 95 -18.49 7.82 10.93
CA GLU A 95 -19.81 7.52 11.50
C GLU A 95 -19.71 6.91 12.91
N MET A 96 -18.63 6.18 13.19
CA MET A 96 -18.36 5.56 14.50
C MET A 96 -17.55 6.47 15.42
N GLU A 97 -17.23 7.70 15.00
CA GLU A 97 -16.40 8.67 15.74
C GLU A 97 -15.00 8.16 16.11
N VAL A 98 -14.42 7.28 15.28
CA VAL A 98 -13.08 6.72 15.47
C VAL A 98 -12.06 7.50 14.63
N PRO A 99 -11.08 8.19 15.26
CA PRO A 99 -10.01 8.86 14.53
C PRO A 99 -9.07 7.86 13.83
N MET A 100 -8.79 8.09 12.54
CA MET A 100 -7.95 7.23 11.72
C MET A 100 -6.83 8.03 11.01
N PRO A 101 -5.90 8.68 11.76
CA PRO A 101 -4.93 9.61 11.17
C PRO A 101 -3.96 8.93 10.18
N PHE A 102 -3.42 7.75 10.50
CA PHE A 102 -2.49 7.04 9.61
C PHE A 102 -3.15 6.57 8.32
N VAL A 103 -4.38 6.06 8.44
CA VAL A 103 -5.17 5.63 7.27
C VAL A 103 -5.57 6.83 6.43
N GLY A 104 -5.96 7.93 7.07
CA GLY A 104 -6.29 9.18 6.40
C GLY A 104 -5.10 9.72 5.60
N LEU A 105 -3.91 9.73 6.18
CA LEU A 105 -2.69 10.14 5.49
C LEU A 105 -2.38 9.21 4.30
N ALA A 106 -2.41 7.88 4.50
CA ALA A 106 -2.18 6.93 3.43
C ALA A 106 -3.20 7.11 2.29
N TYR A 107 -4.47 7.36 2.60
CA TYR A 107 -5.50 7.66 1.62
C TYR A 107 -5.18 8.91 0.79
N GLN A 108 -4.78 10.00 1.43
CA GLN A 108 -4.38 11.23 0.73
C GLN A 108 -3.15 11.01 -0.17
N MET A 109 -2.16 10.26 0.29
CA MET A 109 -1.00 9.90 -0.52
C MET A 109 -1.39 9.11 -1.77
N PHE A 110 -2.33 8.15 -1.65
CA PHE A 110 -2.87 7.44 -2.81
C PHE A 110 -3.67 8.36 -3.75
N ALA A 111 -4.42 9.32 -3.22
CA ALA A 111 -5.17 10.28 -4.02
C ALA A 111 -4.22 11.17 -4.85
N ILE A 112 -3.15 11.67 -4.24
CA ILE A 112 -2.09 12.44 -4.92
C ILE A 112 -1.43 11.57 -6.00
N ALA A 113 -1.05 10.34 -5.65
CA ALA A 113 -0.41 9.42 -6.58
C ALA A 113 -1.29 9.11 -7.80
N GLN A 114 -2.60 8.95 -7.62
CA GLN A 114 -3.53 8.75 -8.72
C GLN A 114 -3.70 10.01 -9.59
N ALA A 115 -3.71 11.18 -8.98
CA ALA A 115 -3.84 12.44 -9.71
C ALA A 115 -2.59 12.77 -10.55
N THR A 116 -1.42 12.29 -10.14
CA THR A 116 -0.13 12.51 -10.82
C THR A 116 0.28 11.39 -11.77
N SER A 117 -0.37 10.21 -11.68
CA SER A 117 -0.08 9.05 -12.54
C SER A 117 -0.94 9.09 -13.80
N GLN A 118 -0.29 9.01 -14.98
CA GLN A 118 -0.98 8.91 -16.27
C GLN A 118 -1.53 7.50 -16.54
N ASP A 119 -0.93 6.48 -15.91
CA ASP A 119 -1.28 5.08 -16.07
C ASP A 119 -1.83 4.52 -14.75
N GLY A 120 -2.92 3.77 -14.82
CA GLY A 120 -3.47 3.08 -13.66
C GLY A 120 -2.62 1.87 -13.28
N TYR A 121 -1.79 2.00 -12.25
CA TYR A 121 -1.01 0.90 -11.69
C TYR A 121 -1.66 0.29 -10.45
N GLU A 122 -1.22 -0.90 -10.07
CA GLU A 122 -1.53 -1.47 -8.76
C GLU A 122 -0.96 -0.59 -7.62
N ALA A 123 -1.44 -0.81 -6.40
CA ALA A 123 -1.15 0.06 -5.25
C ALA A 123 0.34 0.34 -5.01
N THR A 124 1.21 -0.70 -5.10
CA THR A 124 2.65 -0.52 -4.92
C THR A 124 3.26 0.33 -6.03
N GLY A 125 2.87 0.08 -7.29
CA GLY A 125 3.36 0.85 -8.44
C GLY A 125 2.99 2.33 -8.36
N ILE A 126 1.75 2.65 -7.94
CA ILE A 126 1.30 4.02 -7.72
C ILE A 126 2.13 4.69 -6.61
N ALA A 127 2.38 4.00 -5.50
CA ALA A 127 3.20 4.52 -4.41
C ALA A 127 4.65 4.76 -4.86
N CYS A 128 5.27 3.81 -5.57
CA CYS A 128 6.62 3.97 -6.10
C CYS A 128 6.73 5.18 -7.03
N ASN A 129 5.80 5.35 -7.97
CA ASN A 129 5.80 6.49 -8.90
C ASN A 129 5.66 7.83 -8.16
N LEU A 130 4.85 7.90 -7.12
CA LEU A 130 4.71 9.09 -6.29
C LEU A 130 6.03 9.47 -5.63
N TYR A 131 6.71 8.52 -5.00
CA TYR A 131 7.98 8.78 -4.32
C TYR A 131 9.12 9.05 -5.29
N ASP A 132 9.15 8.43 -6.48
CA ASP A 132 10.08 8.77 -7.54
C ASP A 132 9.87 10.22 -8.01
N LEU A 133 8.61 10.65 -8.20
CA LEU A 133 8.26 12.01 -8.57
C LEU A 133 8.69 13.04 -7.51
N ILE A 134 8.37 12.79 -6.23
CA ILE A 134 8.76 13.65 -5.10
C ILE A 134 10.29 13.83 -5.03
N ASN A 135 11.04 12.78 -5.35
CA ASN A 135 12.50 12.80 -5.31
C ASN A 135 13.18 13.26 -6.59
N GLY A 136 12.41 13.66 -7.61
CA GLY A 136 12.94 14.08 -8.91
C GLY A 136 13.58 12.94 -9.70
N GLU A 137 13.23 11.70 -9.41
CA GLU A 137 13.70 10.52 -10.11
C GLU A 137 12.79 10.25 -11.32
N LYS A 138 13.36 9.82 -12.45
CA LYS A 138 12.55 9.41 -13.57
C LYS A 138 11.76 8.15 -13.20
N SER A 139 10.43 8.22 -13.30
CA SER A 139 9.56 7.05 -13.22
C SER A 139 10.16 5.93 -14.08
N GLY A 140 10.41 4.78 -13.46
CA GLY A 140 11.04 3.65 -14.16
C GLY A 140 10.16 3.11 -15.27
N LYS A 141 10.29 3.72 -16.46
CA LYS A 141 9.95 3.09 -17.73
C LYS A 141 11.24 2.48 -18.24
N GLY A 142 11.48 1.23 -17.87
CA GLY A 142 12.33 0.34 -18.61
C GLY A 142 11.48 -0.48 -19.55
#